data_0dd3f81c8ef38bd88ae1915c60dc0cf2
#
_entry.id   0dd3f81c8ef38bd88ae1915c60dc0cf2
#
_cell.length_a   1.000
_cell.length_b   1.000
_cell.length_c   1.000
_cell.angle_alpha   90.00
_cell.angle_beta   90.00
_cell.angle_gamma   90.00
#
_symmetry.space_group_name_H-M   'P 1'
#
loop_
_entity.id
_entity.type
_entity.pdbx_description
1 polymer ?
#
loop_
_entity_poly.entity_id
_entity_poly.type
_entity_poly.pdbx_seq_one_letter_code
_entity_poly.pdbx_strand_id
1 'polypeptide(L)'
;RAQEWKLAPTLQAGGVLVFPHAGVLDCGHQIAAVVQAALDSGADRVIVVSVLHAFTDEMEDARIRVANGEDPAQWGFWGIQGPGIEGREEWRGDHALMSFRHFWAAETKRRGVRGPEVIERYPYLAGGKPENLPGMEELARLAEDAVIVSTADAFHHGIGYGDPPEKSFFPEQGGLDLARKTIEEGMEILGRGDYWGYNQHCVRAKSDARDAGQVFRYLRGPMQGRIRDLTYSDASELYRQPKPTWVAAALMEWMTEVQGRRE
;
A
#
# COMPACT_ATOMS: atom_id res chain seq x y z
N ARG A 1 -7.18 -2.55 -19.71
CA ARG A 1 -5.83 -2.22 -19.16
C ARG A 1 -5.23 -3.37 -18.36
N ALA A 2 -5.96 -4.06 -17.48
CA ALA A 2 -5.41 -5.21 -16.75
C ALA A 2 -4.84 -6.30 -17.68
N GLN A 3 -5.51 -6.60 -18.77
CA GLN A 3 -5.03 -7.56 -19.78
C GLN A 3 -3.82 -7.05 -20.54
N GLU A 4 -3.75 -5.75 -20.83
CA GLU A 4 -2.60 -5.11 -21.48
C GLU A 4 -1.38 -5.13 -20.55
N TRP A 5 -1.58 -4.89 -19.26
CA TRP A 5 -0.51 -4.88 -18.27
C TRP A 5 -0.04 -6.27 -17.85
N LYS A 6 -0.80 -7.33 -18.12
CA LYS A 6 -0.47 -8.73 -17.80
C LYS A 6 -0.06 -8.92 -16.34
N LEU A 7 -0.88 -8.42 -15.42
CA LEU A 7 -0.55 -8.39 -13.99
C LEU A 7 -0.75 -9.73 -13.27
N ALA A 8 -1.65 -10.61 -13.75
CA ALA A 8 -1.88 -11.90 -13.12
C ALA A 8 -0.63 -12.80 -13.04
N PRO A 9 0.24 -12.89 -14.07
CA PRO A 9 1.49 -13.65 -13.98
C PRO A 9 2.41 -13.21 -12.86
N THR A 10 2.43 -11.91 -12.52
CA THR A 10 3.21 -11.40 -11.38
C THR A 10 2.73 -12.01 -10.07
N LEU A 11 1.42 -12.05 -9.83
CA LEU A 11 0.86 -12.67 -8.64
C LEU A 11 1.10 -14.19 -8.61
N GLN A 12 0.95 -14.87 -9.75
CA GLN A 12 1.18 -16.32 -9.88
C GLN A 12 2.62 -16.73 -9.57
N ALA A 13 3.56 -15.83 -9.83
CA ALA A 13 4.98 -16.07 -9.55
C ALA A 13 5.42 -15.54 -8.16
N GLY A 14 4.48 -15.24 -7.27
CA GLY A 14 4.75 -14.80 -5.91
C GLY A 14 5.06 -13.30 -5.77
N GLY A 15 4.88 -12.53 -6.83
CA GLY A 15 4.99 -11.07 -6.77
C GLY A 15 3.82 -10.41 -6.04
N VAL A 16 3.89 -9.09 -5.90
CA VAL A 16 2.87 -8.28 -5.22
C VAL A 16 2.44 -7.13 -6.11
N LEU A 17 1.14 -6.83 -6.14
CA LEU A 17 0.59 -5.64 -6.77
C LEU A 17 0.15 -4.66 -5.70
N VAL A 18 0.56 -3.41 -5.83
CA VAL A 18 0.15 -2.34 -4.92
C VAL A 18 -0.68 -1.33 -5.69
N PHE A 19 -1.90 -1.07 -5.23
CA PHE A 19 -2.84 -0.13 -5.84
C PHE A 19 -3.05 1.09 -4.93
N PRO A 20 -3.33 2.27 -5.50
CA PRO A 20 -3.66 3.46 -4.72
C PRO A 20 -5.09 3.40 -4.17
N HIS A 21 -5.37 4.17 -3.11
CA HIS A 21 -6.72 4.35 -2.58
C HIS A 21 -7.19 5.80 -2.58
N ALA A 22 -6.52 6.65 -3.35
CA ALA A 22 -6.91 8.03 -3.64
C ALA A 22 -8.27 8.13 -4.36
N GLY A 23 -8.61 9.28 -4.92
CA GLY A 23 -9.88 9.52 -5.58
C GLY A 23 -10.23 8.46 -6.64
N VAL A 24 -11.34 7.74 -6.47
CA VAL A 24 -11.73 6.62 -7.33
C VAL A 24 -11.96 7.04 -8.79
N LEU A 25 -12.34 8.28 -9.05
CA LEU A 25 -12.50 8.80 -10.41
C LEU A 25 -11.17 8.91 -11.15
N ASP A 26 -10.09 9.14 -10.41
CA ASP A 26 -8.74 9.31 -10.95
C ASP A 26 -7.99 7.98 -11.07
N CYS A 27 -8.08 7.12 -10.05
CA CYS A 27 -7.30 5.89 -9.94
C CYS A 27 -8.10 4.58 -9.94
N GLY A 28 -9.43 4.62 -10.07
CA GLY A 28 -10.27 3.41 -10.02
C GLY A 28 -9.91 2.36 -11.08
N HIS A 29 -9.38 2.76 -12.22
CA HIS A 29 -8.88 1.84 -13.24
C HIS A 29 -7.67 1.01 -12.78
N GLN A 30 -6.81 1.56 -11.91
CA GLN A 30 -5.67 0.86 -11.32
C GLN A 30 -6.16 -0.18 -10.29
N ILE A 31 -7.12 0.20 -9.45
CA ILE A 31 -7.76 -0.70 -8.48
C ILE A 31 -8.46 -1.86 -9.21
N ALA A 32 -9.26 -1.54 -10.24
CA ALA A 32 -9.96 -2.54 -11.06
C ALA A 32 -8.98 -3.51 -11.75
N ALA A 33 -7.82 -3.02 -12.21
CA ALA A 33 -6.80 -3.85 -12.82
C ALA A 33 -6.22 -4.87 -11.82
N VAL A 34 -5.98 -4.47 -10.57
CA VAL A 34 -5.49 -5.36 -9.52
C VAL A 34 -6.56 -6.38 -9.13
N VAL A 35 -7.82 -5.97 -8.99
CA VAL A 35 -8.95 -6.89 -8.74
C VAL A 35 -9.04 -7.95 -9.85
N GLN A 36 -8.98 -7.56 -11.12
CA GLN A 36 -8.98 -8.51 -12.23
C GLN A 36 -7.78 -9.45 -12.17
N ALA A 37 -6.58 -8.94 -11.93
CA ALA A 37 -5.37 -9.76 -11.83
C ALA A 37 -5.46 -10.78 -10.69
N ALA A 38 -6.00 -10.39 -9.55
CA ALA A 38 -6.19 -11.28 -8.41
C ALA A 38 -7.20 -12.39 -8.73
N LEU A 39 -8.31 -12.08 -9.39
CA LEU A 39 -9.29 -13.07 -9.84
C LEU A 39 -8.74 -13.98 -10.95
N ASP A 40 -7.87 -13.47 -11.81
CA ASP A 40 -7.26 -14.23 -12.92
C ASP A 40 -6.00 -15.00 -12.47
N SER A 41 -5.53 -14.81 -11.25
CA SER A 41 -4.35 -15.50 -10.71
C SER A 41 -4.56 -17.01 -10.53
N GLY A 42 -5.82 -17.44 -10.37
CA GLY A 42 -6.17 -18.83 -10.08
C GLY A 42 -5.90 -19.25 -8.63
N ALA A 43 -5.53 -18.33 -7.75
CA ALA A 43 -5.34 -18.63 -6.34
C ALA A 43 -6.67 -18.81 -5.61
N ASP A 44 -6.69 -19.67 -4.61
CA ASP A 44 -7.87 -19.88 -3.74
C ASP A 44 -7.99 -18.77 -2.67
N ARG A 45 -6.89 -18.04 -2.41
CA ARG A 45 -6.81 -17.03 -1.37
C ARG A 45 -6.06 -15.79 -1.84
N VAL A 46 -6.58 -14.62 -1.46
CA VAL A 46 -5.96 -13.30 -1.68
C VAL A 46 -5.77 -12.63 -0.34
N ILE A 47 -4.53 -12.33 0.03
CA ILE A 47 -4.23 -11.47 1.17
C ILE A 47 -4.15 -10.04 0.67
N VAL A 48 -4.90 -9.15 1.30
CA VAL A 48 -4.84 -7.71 1.07
C VAL A 48 -4.12 -7.06 2.25
N VAL A 49 -2.87 -6.67 2.05
CA VAL A 49 -2.10 -5.93 3.05
C VAL A 49 -2.44 -4.45 2.88
N SER A 50 -3.27 -3.94 3.78
CA SER A 50 -3.76 -2.56 3.74
C SER A 50 -2.90 -1.63 4.59
N VAL A 51 -2.99 -0.35 4.31
CA VAL A 51 -2.55 0.67 5.27
C VAL A 51 -3.57 0.76 6.42
N LEU A 52 -3.12 1.24 7.57
CA LEU A 52 -3.98 1.67 8.66
C LEU A 52 -3.70 3.15 8.93
N HIS A 53 -4.70 3.98 8.71
CA HIS A 53 -4.59 5.41 8.99
C HIS A 53 -4.63 5.69 10.49
N ALA A 54 -3.95 6.74 10.91
CA ALA A 54 -4.06 7.24 12.26
C ALA A 54 -5.34 8.08 12.41
N PHE A 55 -6.33 7.53 13.10
CA PHE A 55 -7.62 8.20 13.30
C PHE A 55 -7.72 8.96 14.61
N THR A 56 -6.74 8.79 15.50
CA THR A 56 -6.67 9.47 16.79
C THR A 56 -5.32 10.16 16.95
N ASP A 57 -5.28 11.20 17.76
CA ASP A 57 -4.03 11.89 18.09
C ASP A 57 -3.01 10.93 18.72
N GLU A 58 -3.47 9.94 19.50
CA GLU A 58 -2.62 8.92 20.09
C GLU A 58 -1.97 8.02 19.04
N MET A 59 -2.71 7.58 18.01
CA MET A 59 -2.15 6.79 16.91
C MET A 59 -1.13 7.61 16.13
N GLU A 60 -1.42 8.89 15.86
CA GLU A 60 -0.49 9.77 15.15
C GLU A 60 0.79 10.02 15.96
N ASP A 61 0.67 10.31 17.28
CA ASP A 61 1.82 10.47 18.17
C ASP A 61 2.69 9.21 18.20
N ALA A 62 2.07 8.02 18.34
CA ALA A 62 2.77 6.75 18.26
C ALA A 62 3.55 6.57 16.94
N ARG A 63 2.91 6.88 15.82
CA ARG A 63 3.52 6.80 14.49
C ARG A 63 4.74 7.72 14.38
N ILE A 64 4.65 8.94 14.90
CA ILE A 64 5.75 9.90 14.93
C ILE A 64 6.89 9.40 15.83
N ARG A 65 6.59 8.92 17.03
CA ARG A 65 7.58 8.45 18.00
C ARG A 65 8.31 7.20 17.51
N VAL A 66 7.58 6.23 16.95
CA VAL A 66 8.19 5.03 16.35
C VAL A 66 9.06 5.39 15.14
N ALA A 67 8.67 6.40 14.35
CA ALA A 67 9.52 6.94 13.28
C ALA A 67 10.80 7.61 13.82
N ASN A 68 10.81 8.04 15.07
CA ASN A 68 11.98 8.58 15.78
C ASN A 68 12.75 7.52 16.57
N GLY A 69 12.39 6.24 16.46
CA GLY A 69 13.11 5.11 17.04
C GLY A 69 12.60 4.64 18.40
N GLU A 70 11.42 5.11 18.84
CA GLU A 70 10.81 4.56 20.06
C GLU A 70 10.30 3.13 19.82
N ASP A 71 10.28 2.34 20.89
CA ASP A 71 9.80 0.97 20.85
C ASP A 71 8.29 0.93 20.60
N PRO A 72 7.82 0.30 19.51
CA PRO A 72 6.40 0.20 19.22
C PRO A 72 5.62 -0.66 20.21
N ALA A 73 6.27 -1.54 20.97
CA ALA A 73 5.63 -2.47 21.90
C ALA A 73 4.88 -1.79 23.07
N GLN A 74 5.15 -0.53 23.32
CA GLN A 74 4.44 0.24 24.34
C GLN A 74 3.00 0.65 23.93
N TRP A 75 2.64 0.49 22.65
CA TRP A 75 1.36 0.93 22.10
C TRP A 75 0.39 -0.24 21.92
N GLY A 76 -0.83 -0.14 22.47
CA GLY A 76 -1.84 -1.21 22.43
C GLY A 76 -2.29 -1.61 21.01
N PHE A 77 -2.20 -0.71 20.06
CA PHE A 77 -2.54 -0.93 18.64
C PHE A 77 -1.35 -1.37 17.76
N TRP A 78 -0.17 -1.64 18.35
CA TRP A 78 0.97 -2.19 17.62
C TRP A 78 0.69 -3.62 17.13
N GLY A 79 0.92 -3.88 15.86
CA GLY A 79 0.80 -5.21 15.27
C GLY A 79 -0.10 -5.27 14.04
N ILE A 80 -0.43 -6.47 13.63
CA ILE A 80 -1.33 -6.74 12.51
C ILE A 80 -2.76 -6.81 13.03
N GLN A 81 -3.65 -6.08 12.39
CA GLN A 81 -5.08 -6.02 12.69
C GLN A 81 -5.89 -6.55 11.51
N GLY A 82 -7.16 -6.77 11.69
CA GLY A 82 -8.07 -7.14 10.61
C GLY A 82 -9.20 -8.05 11.04
N PRO A 83 -10.11 -8.40 10.12
CA PRO A 83 -11.20 -9.32 10.42
C PRO A 83 -10.72 -10.65 11.02
N GLY A 84 -11.35 -11.06 12.13
CA GLY A 84 -11.00 -12.29 12.83
C GLY A 84 -9.83 -12.17 13.82
N ILE A 85 -9.19 -11.00 13.95
CA ILE A 85 -8.18 -10.72 14.96
C ILE A 85 -8.85 -9.97 16.11
N GLU A 86 -8.78 -10.55 17.32
CA GLU A 86 -9.39 -9.96 18.51
C GLU A 86 -8.48 -8.91 19.15
N GLY A 87 -9.10 -7.96 19.88
CA GLY A 87 -8.42 -6.99 20.73
C GLY A 87 -7.79 -5.79 20.02
N ARG A 88 -7.96 -5.69 18.71
CA ARG A 88 -7.53 -4.55 17.89
C ARG A 88 -8.55 -4.32 16.78
N GLU A 89 -9.25 -3.19 16.85
CA GLU A 89 -10.38 -2.93 15.97
C GLU A 89 -10.30 -1.55 15.24
N GLU A 90 -9.15 -0.87 15.34
CA GLU A 90 -8.93 0.44 14.73
C GLU A 90 -9.12 0.40 13.21
N TRP A 91 -8.85 -0.75 12.59
CA TRP A 91 -9.06 -1.00 11.15
C TRP A 91 -10.51 -0.85 10.69
N ARG A 92 -11.50 -0.99 11.60
CA ARG A 92 -12.94 -0.99 11.22
C ARG A 92 -13.39 0.32 10.58
N GLY A 93 -12.77 1.42 10.96
CA GLY A 93 -13.05 2.75 10.41
C GLY A 93 -12.23 3.08 9.17
N ASP A 94 -11.29 2.21 8.77
CA ASP A 94 -10.38 2.53 7.68
C ASP A 94 -11.04 2.47 6.30
N HIS A 95 -10.76 3.49 5.50
CA HIS A 95 -11.35 3.67 4.17
C HIS A 95 -10.49 3.12 3.03
N ALA A 96 -9.22 2.76 3.28
CA ALA A 96 -8.27 2.38 2.24
C ALA A 96 -8.75 1.24 1.33
N LEU A 97 -9.57 0.31 1.84
CA LEU A 97 -10.10 -0.79 1.07
C LEU A 97 -11.55 -0.61 0.57
N MET A 98 -12.19 0.54 0.80
CA MET A 98 -13.59 0.74 0.38
C MET A 98 -13.77 0.53 -1.12
N SER A 99 -12.95 1.18 -1.95
CA SER A 99 -13.02 1.04 -3.40
C SER A 99 -12.65 -0.36 -3.87
N PHE A 100 -11.63 -0.99 -3.28
CA PHE A 100 -11.26 -2.37 -3.58
C PHE A 100 -12.42 -3.33 -3.33
N ARG A 101 -13.06 -3.28 -2.17
CA ARG A 101 -14.22 -4.11 -1.82
C ARG A 101 -15.38 -3.90 -2.81
N HIS A 102 -15.63 -2.67 -3.20
CA HIS A 102 -16.66 -2.34 -4.19
C HIS A 102 -16.35 -2.97 -5.55
N PHE A 103 -15.14 -2.78 -6.07
CA PHE A 103 -14.72 -3.36 -7.35
C PHE A 103 -14.68 -4.89 -7.31
N TRP A 104 -14.25 -5.47 -6.19
CA TRP A 104 -14.27 -6.92 -5.98
C TRP A 104 -15.68 -7.50 -6.07
N ALA A 105 -16.63 -6.92 -5.34
CA ALA A 105 -18.03 -7.35 -5.36
C ALA A 105 -18.67 -7.17 -6.75
N ALA A 106 -18.39 -6.05 -7.43
CA ALA A 106 -18.90 -5.79 -8.77
C ALA A 106 -18.36 -6.78 -9.79
N GLU A 107 -17.05 -7.05 -9.76
CA GLU A 107 -16.41 -7.92 -10.73
C GLU A 107 -16.74 -9.41 -10.52
N THR A 108 -16.79 -9.90 -9.28
CA THR A 108 -17.21 -11.27 -8.98
C THR A 108 -18.68 -11.50 -9.40
N LYS A 109 -19.54 -10.50 -9.14
CA LYS A 109 -20.93 -10.53 -9.62
C LYS A 109 -21.00 -10.55 -11.15
N ARG A 110 -20.24 -9.69 -11.84
CA ARG A 110 -20.20 -9.62 -13.30
C ARG A 110 -19.75 -10.95 -13.93
N ARG A 111 -18.76 -11.61 -13.30
CA ARG A 111 -18.24 -12.92 -13.75
C ARG A 111 -19.16 -14.10 -13.36
N GLY A 112 -20.09 -13.91 -12.43
CA GLY A 112 -20.92 -15.01 -11.88
C GLY A 112 -20.10 -16.02 -11.07
N VAL A 113 -19.03 -15.60 -10.41
CA VAL A 113 -18.14 -16.45 -9.61
C VAL A 113 -18.12 -16.02 -8.15
N ARG A 114 -17.84 -16.98 -7.26
CA ARG A 114 -17.61 -16.67 -5.83
C ARG A 114 -16.31 -15.88 -5.61
N GLY A 115 -15.31 -16.13 -6.42
CA GLY A 115 -13.96 -15.61 -6.24
C GLY A 115 -13.18 -16.30 -5.12
N PRO A 116 -11.87 -16.01 -5.01
CA PRO A 116 -11.02 -16.45 -3.89
C PRO A 116 -11.49 -15.90 -2.54
N GLU A 117 -11.05 -16.55 -1.46
CA GLU A 117 -11.16 -15.99 -0.12
C GLU A 117 -10.31 -14.72 -0.01
N VAL A 118 -10.89 -13.63 0.47
CA VAL A 118 -10.16 -12.37 0.70
C VAL A 118 -9.89 -12.20 2.19
N ILE A 119 -8.61 -12.08 2.55
CA ILE A 119 -8.15 -11.85 3.91
C ILE A 119 -7.50 -10.47 4.00
N GLU A 120 -8.16 -9.55 4.70
CA GLU A 120 -7.64 -8.19 4.91
C GLU A 120 -6.77 -8.12 6.15
N ARG A 121 -5.59 -7.52 6.05
CA ARG A 121 -4.65 -7.31 7.16
C ARG A 121 -4.10 -5.90 7.12
N TYR A 122 -4.11 -5.27 8.27
CA TYR A 122 -3.74 -3.86 8.51
C TYR A 122 -2.57 -3.81 9.49
N PRO A 123 -1.32 -3.87 9.00
CA PRO A 123 -0.16 -3.71 9.87
C PRO A 123 -0.04 -2.27 10.37
N TYR A 124 0.38 -2.12 11.62
CA TYR A 124 0.64 -0.81 12.20
C TYR A 124 1.89 -0.81 13.07
N LEU A 125 2.71 0.23 12.93
CA LEU A 125 3.95 0.46 13.67
C LEU A 125 5.02 -0.63 13.45
N ALA A 126 5.28 -1.02 12.21
CA ALA A 126 6.35 -1.96 11.87
C ALA A 126 7.74 -1.45 12.28
N GLY A 127 7.95 -0.12 12.27
CA GLY A 127 9.12 0.54 12.87
C GLY A 127 10.48 0.08 12.34
N GLY A 128 10.53 -0.47 11.11
CA GLY A 128 11.76 -1.00 10.52
C GLY A 128 12.07 -2.46 10.91
N LYS A 129 11.18 -3.12 11.66
CA LYS A 129 11.32 -4.52 12.11
C LYS A 129 10.02 -5.28 11.90
N PRO A 130 9.59 -5.50 10.65
CA PRO A 130 8.32 -6.16 10.36
C PRO A 130 8.22 -7.57 10.97
N GLU A 131 9.35 -8.27 11.14
CA GLU A 131 9.44 -9.58 11.77
C GLU A 131 8.93 -9.61 13.22
N ASN A 132 8.97 -8.46 13.91
CA ASN A 132 8.57 -8.35 15.31
C ASN A 132 7.07 -7.98 15.46
N LEU A 133 6.36 -7.67 14.37
CA LEU A 133 4.95 -7.32 14.46
C LEU A 133 4.11 -8.46 15.05
N PRO A 134 3.36 -8.23 16.14
CA PRO A 134 2.37 -9.19 16.61
C PRO A 134 1.42 -9.62 15.49
N GLY A 135 1.27 -10.92 15.28
CA GLY A 135 0.47 -11.51 14.19
C GLY A 135 1.24 -11.81 12.91
N MET A 136 2.54 -11.46 12.80
CA MET A 136 3.33 -11.70 11.59
C MET A 136 3.52 -13.19 11.30
N GLU A 137 3.75 -14.01 12.31
CA GLU A 137 3.91 -15.47 12.13
C GLU A 137 2.65 -16.11 11.56
N GLU A 138 1.48 -15.71 12.05
CA GLU A 138 0.19 -16.18 11.51
C GLU A 138 -0.01 -15.70 10.07
N LEU A 139 0.28 -14.43 9.79
CA LEU A 139 0.18 -13.88 8.46
C LEU A 139 1.13 -14.58 7.48
N ALA A 140 2.35 -14.91 7.91
CA ALA A 140 3.30 -15.64 7.09
C ALA A 140 2.77 -17.03 6.69
N ARG A 141 2.18 -17.77 7.62
CA ARG A 141 1.53 -19.07 7.32
C ARG A 141 0.35 -18.93 6.34
N LEU A 142 -0.46 -17.90 6.50
CA LEU A 142 -1.57 -17.62 5.58
C LEU A 142 -1.08 -17.24 4.17
N ALA A 143 0.11 -16.66 4.07
CA ALA A 143 0.69 -16.17 2.82
C ALA A 143 1.37 -17.26 1.98
N GLU A 144 1.63 -18.46 2.52
CA GLU A 144 2.32 -19.55 1.80
C GLU A 144 1.58 -19.94 0.52
N ASP A 145 0.25 -20.10 0.59
CA ASP A 145 -0.61 -20.52 -0.51
C ASP A 145 -1.55 -19.41 -1.02
N ALA A 146 -1.18 -18.14 -0.80
CA ALA A 146 -1.98 -17.00 -1.18
C ALA A 146 -1.24 -16.08 -2.15
N VAL A 147 -1.98 -15.38 -3.01
CA VAL A 147 -1.44 -14.19 -3.67
C VAL A 147 -1.56 -12.98 -2.75
N ILE A 148 -0.63 -12.04 -2.86
CA ILE A 148 -0.65 -10.82 -2.06
C ILE A 148 -0.90 -9.62 -2.97
N VAL A 149 -1.87 -8.81 -2.59
CA VAL A 149 -2.05 -7.45 -3.08
C VAL A 149 -1.95 -6.49 -1.91
N SER A 150 -1.60 -5.24 -2.17
CA SER A 150 -1.48 -4.22 -1.13
C SER A 150 -2.09 -2.91 -1.61
N THR A 151 -2.36 -1.99 -0.72
CA THR A 151 -2.76 -0.64 -1.07
C THR A 151 -1.86 0.39 -0.40
N ALA A 152 -1.58 1.47 -1.11
CA ALA A 152 -0.86 2.61 -0.58
C ALA A 152 -0.99 3.84 -1.49
N ASP A 153 -1.10 5.00 -0.88
CA ASP A 153 -0.83 6.27 -1.51
C ASP A 153 0.63 6.65 -1.23
N ALA A 154 1.48 6.35 -2.20
CA ALA A 154 2.93 6.32 -2.00
C ALA A 154 3.59 7.70 -1.91
N PHE A 155 2.87 8.78 -2.22
CA PHE A 155 3.39 10.14 -2.17
C PHE A 155 2.24 11.15 -2.03
N HIS A 156 2.33 11.97 -0.98
CA HIS A 156 1.44 13.11 -0.76
C HIS A 156 2.22 14.41 -0.89
N HIS A 157 1.63 15.44 -1.51
CA HIS A 157 2.32 16.69 -1.77
C HIS A 157 1.40 17.89 -1.68
N GLY A 158 2.01 18.99 -1.27
CA GLY A 158 1.40 20.31 -1.28
C GLY A 158 1.07 20.87 0.10
N ILE A 159 0.45 22.05 0.08
CA ILE A 159 0.26 22.88 1.27
C ILE A 159 -0.57 22.17 2.33
N GLY A 160 -1.63 21.45 1.92
CA GLY A 160 -2.49 20.69 2.84
C GLY A 160 -1.79 19.51 3.49
N TYR A 161 -0.66 19.07 2.94
CA TYR A 161 0.20 18.05 3.53
C TYR A 161 1.44 18.64 4.23
N GLY A 162 1.42 19.95 4.52
CA GLY A 162 2.46 20.63 5.28
C GLY A 162 3.71 21.01 4.48
N ASP A 163 3.65 20.98 3.15
CA ASP A 163 4.73 21.57 2.35
C ASP A 163 4.65 23.08 2.37
N PRO A 164 5.79 23.79 2.46
CA PRO A 164 5.82 25.24 2.31
C PRO A 164 5.30 25.63 0.91
N PRO A 165 4.58 26.76 0.78
CA PRO A 165 4.03 27.20 -0.51
C PRO A 165 5.07 27.27 -1.64
N GLU A 166 6.28 27.73 -1.34
CA GLU A 166 7.38 27.85 -2.31
C GLU A 166 7.98 26.51 -2.74
N LYS A 167 7.62 25.42 -2.06
CA LYS A 167 8.02 24.03 -2.38
C LYS A 167 6.84 23.20 -2.85
N SER A 168 5.67 23.78 -2.97
CA SER A 168 4.45 23.09 -3.39
C SER A 168 4.21 23.29 -4.88
N PHE A 169 4.25 22.18 -5.64
CA PHE A 169 4.11 22.18 -7.09
C PHE A 169 2.82 21.48 -7.51
N PHE A 170 2.18 21.99 -8.56
CA PHE A 170 1.12 21.24 -9.20
C PHE A 170 1.67 20.01 -9.93
N PRO A 171 0.88 18.94 -10.07
CA PRO A 171 1.31 17.73 -10.76
C PRO A 171 1.91 18.01 -12.14
N GLU A 172 1.28 18.88 -12.92
CA GLU A 172 1.67 19.25 -14.28
C GLU A 172 2.90 20.17 -14.34
N GLN A 173 3.30 20.74 -13.22
CA GLN A 173 4.46 21.64 -13.10
C GLN A 173 5.71 20.93 -12.54
N GLY A 174 5.87 19.66 -12.89
CA GLY A 174 6.98 18.82 -12.41
C GLY A 174 6.66 18.02 -11.14
N GLY A 175 5.45 18.18 -10.57
CA GLY A 175 5.04 17.44 -9.39
C GLY A 175 4.98 15.92 -9.63
N LEU A 176 4.47 15.47 -10.79
CA LEU A 176 4.43 14.05 -11.13
C LEU A 176 5.83 13.45 -11.34
N ASP A 177 6.77 14.21 -11.88
CA ASP A 177 8.16 13.74 -12.02
C ASP A 177 8.83 13.59 -10.66
N LEU A 178 8.57 14.56 -9.74
CA LEU A 178 9.01 14.46 -8.35
C LEU A 178 8.40 13.23 -7.66
N ALA A 179 7.10 13.00 -7.82
CA ALA A 179 6.42 11.84 -7.26
C ALA A 179 7.01 10.53 -7.78
N ARG A 180 7.18 10.41 -9.11
CA ARG A 180 7.81 9.24 -9.73
C ARG A 180 9.16 8.94 -9.13
N LYS A 181 10.05 9.92 -9.12
CA LYS A 181 11.40 9.78 -8.57
C LYS A 181 11.37 9.36 -7.09
N THR A 182 10.51 10.00 -6.30
CA THR A 182 10.39 9.69 -4.86
C THR A 182 9.87 8.26 -4.64
N ILE A 183 8.87 7.83 -5.42
CA ILE A 183 8.34 6.47 -5.33
C ILE A 183 9.41 5.44 -5.74
N GLU A 184 10.14 5.67 -6.84
CA GLU A 184 11.22 4.80 -7.32
C GLU A 184 12.36 4.69 -6.27
N GLU A 185 12.78 5.79 -5.64
CA GLU A 185 13.73 5.76 -4.52
C GLU A 185 13.23 4.91 -3.35
N GLY A 186 11.95 5.04 -2.98
CA GLY A 186 11.33 4.21 -1.95
C GLY A 186 11.32 2.72 -2.32
N MET A 187 11.02 2.42 -3.57
CA MET A 187 11.02 1.04 -4.09
C MET A 187 12.43 0.43 -4.04
N GLU A 188 13.46 1.17 -4.38
CA GLU A 188 14.85 0.69 -4.30
C GLU A 188 15.26 0.41 -2.84
N ILE A 189 14.92 1.29 -1.91
CA ILE A 189 15.23 1.12 -0.48
C ILE A 189 14.52 -0.13 0.06
N LEU A 190 13.22 -0.26 -0.19
CA LEU A 190 12.43 -1.41 0.24
C LEU A 190 12.89 -2.71 -0.43
N GLY A 191 13.18 -2.67 -1.73
CA GLY A 191 13.67 -3.82 -2.50
C GLY A 191 14.93 -4.44 -1.92
N ARG A 192 15.87 -3.62 -1.44
CA ARG A 192 17.09 -4.07 -0.74
C ARG A 192 16.84 -4.62 0.68
N GLY A 193 15.62 -4.49 1.21
CA GLY A 193 15.28 -4.91 2.57
C GLY A 193 15.75 -3.93 3.65
N ASP A 194 16.06 -2.70 3.30
CA ASP A 194 16.34 -1.64 4.27
C ASP A 194 15.02 -1.08 4.83
N TYR A 195 14.45 -1.83 5.77
CA TYR A 195 13.14 -1.49 6.35
C TYR A 195 13.16 -0.18 7.15
N TRP A 196 14.27 0.10 7.87
CA TRP A 196 14.38 1.36 8.58
C TRP A 196 14.55 2.54 7.62
N GLY A 197 15.42 2.39 6.63
CA GLY A 197 15.57 3.39 5.56
C GLY A 197 14.25 3.66 4.84
N TYR A 198 13.46 2.61 4.57
CA TYR A 198 12.14 2.74 3.96
C TYR A 198 11.14 3.47 4.88
N ASN A 199 11.12 3.14 6.18
CA ASN A 199 10.32 3.85 7.17
C ASN A 199 10.62 5.36 7.14
N GLN A 200 11.90 5.74 7.15
CA GLN A 200 12.32 7.14 7.08
C GLN A 200 12.00 7.80 5.73
N HIS A 201 12.11 7.05 4.64
CA HIS A 201 11.70 7.52 3.32
C HIS A 201 10.20 7.83 3.26
N CYS A 202 9.35 6.93 3.76
CA CYS A 202 7.91 7.15 3.81
C CYS A 202 7.52 8.40 4.64
N VAL A 203 8.22 8.68 5.74
CA VAL A 203 8.01 9.92 6.51
C VAL A 203 8.27 11.15 5.64
N ARG A 204 9.38 11.19 4.89
CA ARG A 204 9.72 12.33 4.01
C ARG A 204 8.77 12.46 2.82
N ALA A 205 8.39 11.33 2.23
CA ALA A 205 7.44 11.26 1.11
C ALA A 205 5.98 11.46 1.54
N LYS A 206 5.73 11.51 2.86
CA LYS A 206 4.38 11.49 3.46
C LYS A 206 3.56 10.31 2.97
N SER A 207 4.23 9.19 2.68
CA SER A 207 3.63 7.97 2.19
C SER A 207 2.98 7.19 3.33
N ASP A 208 1.81 6.65 3.10
CA ASP A 208 1.14 5.73 4.02
C ASP A 208 1.56 4.26 3.82
N ALA A 209 2.33 3.97 2.76
CA ALA A 209 2.87 2.65 2.44
C ALA A 209 3.80 2.04 3.50
N ARG A 210 4.16 2.80 4.52
CA ARG A 210 5.25 2.54 5.45
C ARG A 210 5.22 1.15 6.08
N ASP A 211 4.09 0.77 6.67
CA ASP A 211 3.96 -0.51 7.37
C ASP A 211 3.60 -1.64 6.40
N ALA A 212 2.65 -1.42 5.51
CA ALA A 212 2.21 -2.39 4.51
C ALA A 212 3.37 -2.83 3.58
N GLY A 213 4.20 -1.89 3.14
CA GLY A 213 5.37 -2.17 2.31
C GLY A 213 6.37 -3.09 2.99
N GLN A 214 6.72 -2.81 4.25
CA GLN A 214 7.63 -3.65 5.03
C GLN A 214 7.07 -5.07 5.19
N VAL A 215 5.77 -5.20 5.46
CA VAL A 215 5.12 -6.50 5.67
C VAL A 215 5.14 -7.35 4.42
N PHE A 216 4.66 -6.86 3.27
CA PHE A 216 4.64 -7.71 2.08
C PHE A 216 6.05 -8.06 1.60
N ARG A 217 7.02 -7.14 1.75
CA ARG A 217 8.42 -7.38 1.40
C ARG A 217 9.05 -8.44 2.30
N TYR A 218 8.73 -8.43 3.62
CA TYR A 218 9.17 -9.46 4.54
C TYR A 218 8.60 -10.84 4.17
N LEU A 219 7.30 -10.91 3.87
CA LEU A 219 6.61 -12.15 3.50
C LEU A 219 7.13 -12.77 2.20
N ARG A 220 7.53 -11.97 1.23
CA ARG A 220 7.94 -12.44 -0.11
C ARG A 220 9.44 -12.50 -0.33
N GLY A 221 10.24 -12.00 0.60
CA GLY A 221 11.69 -11.95 0.44
C GLY A 221 12.15 -10.89 -0.58
N PRO A 222 13.35 -11.02 -1.17
CA PRO A 222 13.91 -10.07 -2.12
C PRO A 222 13.01 -9.82 -3.33
N MET A 223 12.76 -8.54 -3.64
CA MET A 223 11.85 -8.10 -4.70
C MET A 223 12.39 -6.86 -5.40
N GLN A 224 12.00 -6.69 -6.66
CA GLN A 224 12.18 -5.46 -7.42
C GLN A 224 10.84 -4.86 -7.78
N GLY A 225 10.68 -3.57 -7.50
CA GLY A 225 9.47 -2.84 -7.81
C GLY A 225 9.59 -2.03 -9.10
N ARG A 226 8.45 -1.83 -9.79
CA ARG A 226 8.31 -0.88 -10.90
C ARG A 226 6.95 -0.20 -10.87
N ILE A 227 6.88 1.04 -11.32
CA ILE A 227 5.64 1.76 -11.52
C ILE A 227 5.03 1.31 -12.85
N ARG A 228 3.81 0.80 -12.82
CA ARG A 228 3.06 0.38 -14.04
C ARG A 228 2.21 1.50 -14.60
N ASP A 229 1.65 2.31 -13.72
CA ASP A 229 0.83 3.47 -14.07
C ASP A 229 0.95 4.51 -12.96
N LEU A 230 0.96 5.78 -13.34
CA LEU A 230 1.05 6.90 -12.41
C LEU A 230 0.10 8.01 -12.85
N THR A 231 -0.80 8.36 -11.96
CA THR A 231 -1.69 9.51 -12.08
C THR A 231 -1.72 10.26 -10.74
N TYR A 232 -2.63 11.19 -10.58
CA TYR A 232 -2.81 11.90 -9.32
C TYR A 232 -4.29 12.15 -9.03
N SER A 233 -4.56 12.47 -7.77
CA SER A 233 -5.87 12.93 -7.30
C SER A 233 -5.71 14.27 -6.60
N ASP A 234 -6.48 15.29 -7.01
CA ASP A 234 -6.56 16.59 -6.32
C ASP A 234 -7.33 16.39 -5.01
N ALA A 235 -6.67 16.53 -3.89
CA ALA A 235 -7.24 16.36 -2.56
C ALA A 235 -7.69 17.70 -1.93
N SER A 236 -7.46 18.82 -2.59
CA SER A 236 -7.70 20.15 -2.03
C SER A 236 -9.15 20.40 -1.67
N GLU A 237 -10.09 20.05 -2.55
CA GLU A 237 -11.54 20.24 -2.29
C GLU A 237 -12.05 19.27 -1.22
N LEU A 238 -11.63 18.00 -1.29
CA LEU A 238 -12.05 16.96 -0.35
C LEU A 238 -11.67 17.31 1.10
N TYR A 239 -10.43 17.77 1.29
CA TYR A 239 -9.92 18.11 2.62
C TYR A 239 -10.05 19.61 2.96
N ARG A 240 -10.63 20.42 2.07
CA ARG A 240 -10.75 21.88 2.23
C ARG A 240 -9.41 22.55 2.51
N GLN A 241 -8.39 22.13 1.76
CA GLN A 241 -7.01 22.60 1.89
C GLN A 241 -6.63 23.52 0.73
N PRO A 242 -5.65 24.42 0.93
CA PRO A 242 -5.13 25.26 -0.16
C PRO A 242 -4.53 24.42 -1.31
N LYS A 243 -4.56 24.97 -2.52
CA LYS A 243 -3.86 24.39 -3.68
C LYS A 243 -2.40 24.87 -3.74
N PRO A 244 -1.49 24.02 -4.24
CA PRO A 244 -1.69 22.63 -4.59
C PRO A 244 -1.75 21.72 -3.36
N THR A 245 -2.65 20.73 -3.36
CA THR A 245 -2.73 19.65 -2.39
C THR A 245 -3.23 18.41 -3.12
N TRP A 246 -2.37 17.40 -3.30
CA TRP A 246 -2.67 16.24 -4.14
C TRP A 246 -1.92 14.98 -3.70
N VAL A 247 -2.39 13.86 -4.18
CA VAL A 247 -1.87 12.52 -3.92
C VAL A 247 -1.44 11.88 -5.22
N ALA A 248 -0.26 11.29 -5.27
CA ALA A 248 0.16 10.49 -6.40
C ALA A 248 -0.45 9.09 -6.32
N ALA A 249 -1.28 8.75 -7.28
CA ALA A 249 -1.91 7.45 -7.41
C ALA A 249 -1.04 6.55 -8.32
N ALA A 250 -0.29 5.63 -7.72
CA ALA A 250 0.62 4.74 -8.42
C ALA A 250 0.17 3.28 -8.34
N LEU A 251 0.02 2.63 -9.49
CA LEU A 251 0.00 1.17 -9.57
C LEU A 251 1.44 0.68 -9.61
N MET A 252 1.85 -0.06 -8.58
CA MET A 252 3.19 -0.60 -8.46
C MET A 252 3.16 -2.12 -8.57
N GLU A 253 4.10 -2.66 -9.30
CA GLU A 253 4.31 -4.09 -9.49
C GLU A 253 5.63 -4.50 -8.88
N TRP A 254 5.60 -5.48 -7.99
CA TRP A 254 6.75 -6.02 -7.31
C TRP A 254 6.98 -7.46 -7.75
N MET A 255 8.15 -7.74 -8.28
CA MET A 255 8.54 -9.06 -8.79
C MET A 255 9.60 -9.67 -7.87
N THR A 256 9.51 -10.97 -7.64
CA THR A 256 10.55 -11.71 -6.92
C THR A 256 11.84 -11.78 -7.75
N GLU A 257 13.02 -11.81 -7.12
CA GLU A 257 14.31 -11.83 -7.83
C GLU A 257 14.48 -13.00 -8.81
N VAL A 258 13.76 -14.10 -8.60
CA VAL A 258 13.79 -15.25 -9.52
C VAL A 258 13.23 -14.90 -10.91
N GLN A 259 12.33 -13.92 -11.01
CA GLN A 259 11.77 -13.44 -12.28
C GLN A 259 12.66 -12.43 -12.98
N GLY A 260 13.37 -11.58 -12.23
CA GLY A 260 14.21 -10.51 -12.81
C GLY A 260 15.46 -10.99 -13.54
N ARG A 261 15.77 -12.31 -13.51
CA ARG A 261 16.91 -12.90 -14.21
C ARG A 261 16.56 -13.57 -15.54
N ARG A 262 15.31 -13.49 -16.00
CA ARG A 262 14.84 -14.18 -17.23
C ARG A 262 14.46 -13.22 -18.36
N GLU A 263 14.65 -11.93 -18.19
CA GLU A 263 14.56 -10.92 -19.25
C GLU A 263 15.97 -10.37 -19.59
#